data_ce1b71ae9d301224c13fedd15477c343
#
_entry.id   ce1b71ae9d301224c13fedd15477c343
#
_cell.length_a   1.000
_cell.length_b   1.000
_cell.length_c   1.000
_cell.angle_alpha   90.00
_cell.angle_beta   90.00
_cell.angle_gamma   90.00
#
_symmetry.space_group_name_H-M   'P 1'
#
loop_
_entity.id
_entity.type
_entity.pdbx_description
1 polymer ?
#
loop_
_entity_poly.entity_id
_entity_poly.type
_entity_poly.pdbx_seq_one_letter_code
_entity_poly.pdbx_strand_id
1 'polypeptide(L)'
;MNHIQTNFSSFFNKITIGAMLAFFVYSCWAAFETSKQFFGGSTTSVTIILAIFVILILLVASILQYRFTDKQFLIFLISVSIVVRLSMLLFVDASIIGDMKVMYESAKQIAIGNNIGTVTHLPFIIYESVIIRIFGDTLFALQLFNVLFCAGTAFFIYRIAAMVFGEECGRIASIFYALYIPNIFMSSVLTPESLAIFLFYFACYILLYKGLDHPYMWVFSAILFAVSNMIFPMGLFLPIFITVYVLLIELFQSTTKQKVLLKMIGILILFYSAHFVVNYGIKAMGLSQYTITNEAYVQSVLIGKTQHEEKISENQSVTEHIDQKLKEIEGERFKLLEPMINQFSDEGINSILFKCEKLIYIAVTLFMTIALLHFLIKKQQNEGYMLFLFLISGSVLLRLFQVDMAYYNVIMPALFILQSFGVYMSYVYCQKIFFRK
;
A
#
# COMPACT_ATOMS: atom_id res chain seq x y z
N MET A 1 16.80 -28.87 18.85
CA MET A 1 16.90 -27.80 17.85
C MET A 1 15.62 -26.94 17.75
N ASN A 2 14.43 -27.49 17.90
CA ASN A 2 13.17 -26.76 17.77
C ASN A 2 12.93 -25.62 18.81
N HIS A 3 13.43 -25.77 20.04
CA HIS A 3 13.23 -24.78 21.12
C HIS A 3 14.03 -23.47 20.91
N ILE A 4 15.23 -23.54 20.35
CA ILE A 4 16.06 -22.33 20.11
C ILE A 4 15.50 -21.54 18.92
N GLN A 5 15.02 -22.25 17.89
CA GLN A 5 14.42 -21.65 16.69
C GLN A 5 13.10 -20.92 17.00
N THR A 6 12.21 -21.52 17.80
CA THR A 6 10.96 -20.89 18.23
C THR A 6 11.20 -19.66 19.11
N ASN A 7 12.26 -19.68 19.93
CA ASN A 7 12.61 -18.54 20.77
C ASN A 7 13.19 -17.36 19.96
N PHE A 8 14.02 -17.61 18.94
CA PHE A 8 14.59 -16.56 18.10
C PHE A 8 13.53 -15.87 17.24
N SER A 9 12.67 -16.65 16.57
CA SER A 9 11.54 -16.10 15.80
C SER A 9 10.59 -15.29 16.70
N SER A 10 10.28 -15.80 17.90
CA SER A 10 9.45 -15.09 18.88
C SER A 10 10.09 -13.80 19.39
N PHE A 11 11.40 -13.78 19.59
CA PHE A 11 12.14 -12.61 20.06
C PHE A 11 12.18 -11.52 18.98
N PHE A 12 12.54 -11.88 17.75
CA PHE A 12 12.57 -10.95 16.62
C PHE A 12 11.19 -10.34 16.34
N ASN A 13 10.15 -11.18 16.38
CA ASN A 13 8.75 -10.73 16.24
C ASN A 13 8.38 -9.69 17.31
N LYS A 14 8.70 -9.94 18.58
CA LYS A 14 8.41 -8.99 19.67
C LYS A 14 9.14 -7.66 19.50
N ILE A 15 10.40 -7.68 19.06
CA ILE A 15 11.16 -6.45 18.80
C ILE A 15 10.50 -5.67 17.65
N THR A 16 10.18 -6.33 16.54
CA THR A 16 9.54 -5.68 15.39
C THR A 16 8.19 -5.09 15.78
N ILE A 17 7.34 -5.85 16.49
CA ILE A 17 6.05 -5.35 16.97
C ILE A 17 6.24 -4.18 17.93
N GLY A 18 7.21 -4.26 18.84
CA GLY A 18 7.50 -3.18 19.80
C GLY A 18 7.96 -1.89 19.11
N ALA A 19 8.85 -1.99 18.14
CA ALA A 19 9.30 -0.85 17.35
C ALA A 19 8.15 -0.22 16.53
N MET A 20 7.33 -1.06 15.89
CA MET A 20 6.16 -0.60 15.15
C MET A 20 5.11 0.02 16.08
N LEU A 21 4.91 -0.53 17.28
CA LEU A 21 4.01 0.04 18.28
C LEU A 21 4.46 1.45 18.68
N ALA A 22 5.74 1.64 18.97
CA ALA A 22 6.29 2.96 19.30
C ALA A 22 6.07 3.96 18.15
N PHE A 23 6.32 3.54 16.92
CA PHE A 23 6.09 4.35 15.73
C PHE A 23 4.62 4.76 15.57
N PHE A 24 3.67 3.81 15.67
CA PHE A 24 2.25 4.13 15.48
C PHE A 24 1.64 4.91 16.65
N VAL A 25 2.12 4.73 17.88
CA VAL A 25 1.75 5.60 19.02
C VAL A 25 2.20 7.03 18.75
N TYR A 26 3.43 7.21 18.30
CA TYR A 26 3.94 8.53 17.94
C TYR A 26 3.14 9.15 16.76
N SER A 27 2.92 8.39 15.70
CA SER A 27 2.15 8.84 14.53
C SER A 27 0.71 9.22 14.89
N CYS A 28 0.07 8.46 15.78
CA CYS A 28 -1.27 8.77 16.28
C CYS A 28 -1.27 10.10 17.06
N TRP A 29 -0.29 10.29 17.94
CA TRP A 29 -0.13 11.53 18.69
C TRP A 29 0.14 12.74 17.78
N ALA A 30 1.08 12.61 16.83
CA ALA A 30 1.42 13.68 15.89
C ALA A 30 0.23 14.05 14.98
N ALA A 31 -0.50 13.06 14.48
CA ALA A 31 -1.70 13.26 13.70
C ALA A 31 -2.81 13.95 14.51
N PHE A 32 -2.97 13.59 15.78
CA PHE A 32 -3.90 14.24 16.69
C PHE A 32 -3.52 15.71 16.94
N GLU A 33 -2.26 16.00 17.21
CA GLU A 33 -1.77 17.39 17.41
C GLU A 33 -1.96 18.24 16.15
N THR A 34 -1.60 17.74 14.97
CA THR A 34 -1.78 18.49 13.72
C THR A 34 -3.25 18.69 13.36
N SER A 35 -4.15 17.79 13.77
CA SER A 35 -5.59 17.92 13.51
C SER A 35 -6.26 19.06 14.27
N LYS A 36 -5.70 19.52 15.41
CA LYS A 36 -6.24 20.63 16.17
C LYS A 36 -6.39 21.90 15.33
N GLN A 37 -5.45 22.14 14.41
CA GLN A 37 -5.50 23.29 13.50
C GLN A 37 -6.71 23.27 12.58
N PHE A 38 -7.17 22.09 12.18
CA PHE A 38 -8.30 21.91 11.25
C PHE A 38 -9.67 21.92 11.95
N PHE A 39 -9.70 21.63 13.26
CA PHE A 39 -10.93 21.50 14.05
C PHE A 39 -11.11 22.59 15.11
N GLY A 40 -10.62 23.82 14.85
CA GLY A 40 -10.85 24.98 15.69
C GLY A 40 -9.93 25.09 16.91
N GLY A 41 -8.76 24.45 16.89
CA GLY A 41 -7.71 24.60 17.90
C GLY A 41 -7.97 23.95 19.27
N SER A 42 -9.18 23.42 19.51
CA SER A 42 -9.57 22.82 20.79
C SER A 42 -9.34 21.31 20.82
N THR A 43 -8.56 20.85 21.81
CA THR A 43 -8.37 19.41 22.09
C THR A 43 -9.70 18.69 22.32
N THR A 44 -10.65 19.34 23.01
CA THR A 44 -11.96 18.77 23.32
C THR A 44 -12.78 18.50 22.05
N SER A 45 -12.80 19.46 21.12
CA SER A 45 -13.52 19.30 19.84
C SER A 45 -12.98 18.15 19.02
N VAL A 46 -11.66 18.04 18.88
CA VAL A 46 -11.01 16.92 18.15
C VAL A 46 -11.34 15.59 18.79
N THR A 47 -11.27 15.50 20.13
CA THR A 47 -11.57 14.28 20.89
C THR A 47 -13.02 13.83 20.69
N ILE A 48 -13.99 14.74 20.75
CA ILE A 48 -15.40 14.43 20.53
C ILE A 48 -15.65 13.94 19.12
N ILE A 49 -15.13 14.63 18.11
CA ILE A 49 -15.30 14.27 16.70
C ILE A 49 -14.66 12.90 16.43
N LEU A 50 -13.46 12.65 16.95
CA LEU A 50 -12.78 11.38 16.84
C LEU A 50 -13.56 10.26 17.53
N ALA A 51 -14.11 10.49 18.73
CA ALA A 51 -14.93 9.50 19.43
C ALA A 51 -16.19 9.12 18.63
N ILE A 52 -16.89 10.11 18.06
CA ILE A 52 -18.04 9.87 17.19
C ILE A 52 -17.63 9.07 15.97
N PHE A 53 -16.50 9.39 15.36
CA PHE A 53 -15.99 8.71 14.18
C PHE A 53 -15.60 7.26 14.47
N VAL A 54 -14.94 6.99 15.60
CA VAL A 54 -14.61 5.63 16.07
C VAL A 54 -15.90 4.82 16.31
N ILE A 55 -16.91 5.42 16.95
CA ILE A 55 -18.22 4.75 17.16
C ILE A 55 -18.84 4.42 15.81
N LEU A 56 -18.80 5.31 14.84
CA LEU A 56 -19.33 5.08 13.50
C LEU A 56 -18.60 3.90 12.81
N ILE A 57 -17.27 3.84 12.93
CA ILE A 57 -16.47 2.72 12.40
C ILE A 57 -16.93 1.39 13.03
N LEU A 58 -17.10 1.34 14.35
CA LEU A 58 -17.55 0.13 15.05
C LEU A 58 -18.97 -0.28 14.68
N LEU A 59 -19.87 0.68 14.45
CA LEU A 59 -21.24 0.41 13.95
C LEU A 59 -21.19 -0.15 12.53
N VAL A 60 -20.41 0.43 11.63
CA VAL A 60 -20.23 -0.09 10.27
C VAL A 60 -19.66 -1.50 10.32
N ALA A 61 -18.63 -1.74 11.13
CA ALA A 61 -18.05 -3.07 11.33
C ALA A 61 -19.11 -4.09 11.81
N SER A 62 -19.99 -3.70 12.74
CA SER A 62 -21.11 -4.53 13.21
C SER A 62 -22.08 -4.88 12.07
N ILE A 63 -22.49 -3.90 11.28
CA ILE A 63 -23.40 -4.11 10.14
C ILE A 63 -22.79 -5.08 9.11
N LEU A 64 -21.51 -4.89 8.79
CA LEU A 64 -20.81 -5.74 7.83
C LEU A 64 -20.74 -7.21 8.27
N GLN A 65 -20.69 -7.47 9.57
CA GLN A 65 -20.64 -8.84 10.10
C GLN A 65 -21.98 -9.58 9.99
N TYR A 66 -23.09 -8.90 10.30
CA TYR A 66 -24.38 -9.57 10.48
C TYR A 66 -25.31 -9.54 9.25
N ARG A 67 -25.10 -8.65 8.29
CA ARG A 67 -26.05 -8.39 7.22
C ARG A 67 -25.73 -9.05 5.89
N PHE A 68 -24.51 -9.54 5.68
CA PHE A 68 -24.07 -10.03 4.38
C PHE A 68 -23.60 -11.48 4.44
N THR A 69 -24.01 -12.29 3.47
CA THR A 69 -23.29 -13.51 3.11
C THR A 69 -22.03 -13.14 2.32
N ASP A 70 -21.05 -14.05 2.23
CA ASP A 70 -19.76 -13.75 1.56
C ASP A 70 -19.96 -13.35 0.09
N LYS A 71 -20.86 -14.01 -0.63
CA LYS A 71 -21.18 -13.66 -2.02
C LYS A 71 -21.83 -12.27 -2.15
N GLN A 72 -22.80 -11.97 -1.27
CA GLN A 72 -23.44 -10.66 -1.25
C GLN A 72 -22.46 -9.56 -0.90
N PHE A 73 -21.56 -9.82 0.06
CA PHE A 73 -20.53 -8.86 0.43
C PHE A 73 -19.58 -8.58 -0.72
N LEU A 74 -19.10 -9.61 -1.45
CA LEU A 74 -18.22 -9.44 -2.60
C LEU A 74 -18.88 -8.59 -3.71
N ILE A 75 -20.13 -8.87 -4.03
CA ILE A 75 -20.87 -8.07 -5.01
C ILE A 75 -20.99 -6.62 -4.53
N PHE A 76 -21.35 -6.42 -3.28
CA PHE A 76 -21.44 -5.10 -2.65
C PHE A 76 -20.09 -4.35 -2.70
N LEU A 77 -18.99 -5.00 -2.29
CA LEU A 77 -17.66 -4.43 -2.28
C LEU A 77 -17.22 -3.96 -3.68
N ILE A 78 -17.36 -4.84 -4.67
CA ILE A 78 -16.98 -4.52 -6.07
C ILE A 78 -17.86 -3.39 -6.60
N SER A 79 -19.17 -3.46 -6.35
CA SER A 79 -20.10 -2.42 -6.80
C SER A 79 -19.79 -1.06 -6.16
N VAL A 80 -19.59 -1.01 -4.84
CA VAL A 80 -19.22 0.24 -4.14
C VAL A 80 -17.89 0.77 -4.65
N SER A 81 -16.88 -0.11 -4.81
CA SER A 81 -15.56 0.30 -5.30
C SER A 81 -15.64 0.90 -6.71
N ILE A 82 -16.42 0.32 -7.60
CA ILE A 82 -16.59 0.81 -8.97
C ILE A 82 -17.45 2.09 -8.98
N VAL A 83 -18.60 2.10 -8.32
CA VAL A 83 -19.53 3.23 -8.35
C VAL A 83 -18.90 4.50 -7.80
N VAL A 84 -18.23 4.42 -6.64
CA VAL A 84 -17.57 5.59 -6.03
C VAL A 84 -16.50 6.18 -6.95
N ARG A 85 -15.70 5.33 -7.61
CA ARG A 85 -14.63 5.78 -8.52
C ARG A 85 -15.16 6.28 -9.86
N LEU A 86 -16.19 5.61 -10.42
CA LEU A 86 -16.86 6.13 -11.62
C LEU A 86 -17.55 7.46 -11.36
N SER A 87 -18.19 7.63 -10.20
CA SER A 87 -18.75 8.93 -9.82
C SER A 87 -17.66 9.99 -9.78
N MET A 88 -16.48 9.66 -9.22
CA MET A 88 -15.34 10.57 -9.20
C MET A 88 -14.92 10.97 -10.63
N LEU A 89 -14.80 10.01 -11.56
CA LEU A 89 -14.44 10.27 -12.95
C LEU A 89 -15.47 11.16 -13.70
N LEU A 90 -16.75 11.05 -13.33
CA LEU A 90 -17.81 11.81 -13.98
C LEU A 90 -17.96 13.24 -13.45
N PHE A 91 -17.62 13.45 -12.16
CA PHE A 91 -17.82 14.75 -11.50
C PHE A 91 -16.54 15.58 -11.35
N VAL A 92 -15.36 14.95 -11.52
CA VAL A 92 -14.08 15.63 -11.37
C VAL A 92 -13.30 15.54 -12.67
N ASP A 93 -13.13 16.69 -13.30
CA ASP A 93 -12.28 16.81 -14.50
C ASP A 93 -10.82 16.86 -14.05
N ALA A 94 -10.19 15.69 -13.97
CA ALA A 94 -8.78 15.58 -13.58
C ALA A 94 -7.90 15.98 -14.77
N SER A 95 -7.38 17.19 -14.74
CA SER A 95 -6.38 17.64 -15.72
C SER A 95 -5.08 16.84 -15.57
N ILE A 96 -4.60 16.27 -16.68
CA ILE A 96 -3.29 15.62 -16.73
C ILE A 96 -2.21 16.70 -16.71
N ILE A 97 -1.42 16.77 -15.66
CA ILE A 97 -0.34 17.75 -15.49
C ILE A 97 1.00 17.06 -15.15
N GLY A 98 2.11 17.78 -15.35
CA GLY A 98 3.44 17.29 -14.99
C GLY A 98 3.83 15.98 -15.69
N ASP A 99 4.40 15.06 -14.94
CA ASP A 99 4.92 13.78 -15.46
C ASP A 99 3.84 12.90 -16.08
N MET A 100 2.60 12.96 -15.59
CA MET A 100 1.46 12.22 -16.15
C MET A 100 1.20 12.63 -17.60
N LYS A 101 1.30 13.94 -17.91
CA LYS A 101 1.14 14.43 -19.26
C LYS A 101 2.26 13.93 -20.17
N VAL A 102 3.48 13.93 -19.66
CA VAL A 102 4.65 13.42 -20.41
C VAL A 102 4.50 11.93 -20.70
N MET A 103 4.04 11.12 -19.73
CA MET A 103 3.79 9.69 -19.90
C MET A 103 2.70 9.45 -20.95
N TYR A 104 1.56 10.14 -20.85
CA TYR A 104 0.44 9.99 -21.78
C TYR A 104 0.80 10.38 -23.22
N GLU A 105 1.46 11.53 -23.43
CA GLU A 105 1.93 11.92 -24.76
C GLU A 105 2.97 10.95 -25.32
N SER A 106 3.86 10.43 -24.50
CA SER A 106 4.82 9.39 -24.88
C SER A 106 4.09 8.09 -25.27
N ALA A 107 3.06 7.70 -24.54
CA ALA A 107 2.24 6.53 -24.88
C ALA A 107 1.54 6.67 -26.25
N LYS A 108 1.03 7.87 -26.59
CA LYS A 108 0.49 8.17 -27.92
C LYS A 108 1.55 8.00 -29.00
N GLN A 109 2.77 8.51 -28.78
CA GLN A 109 3.86 8.37 -29.76
C GLN A 109 4.19 6.89 -30.00
N ILE A 110 4.30 6.07 -28.96
CA ILE A 110 4.50 4.62 -29.12
C ILE A 110 3.31 3.96 -29.83
N ALA A 111 2.07 4.37 -29.53
CA ALA A 111 0.87 3.80 -30.14
C ALA A 111 0.85 3.97 -31.67
N ILE A 112 1.39 5.08 -32.20
CA ILE A 112 1.52 5.33 -33.65
C ILE A 112 2.84 4.82 -34.24
N GLY A 113 3.70 4.16 -33.45
CA GLY A 113 4.94 3.54 -33.91
C GLY A 113 6.16 4.46 -33.89
N ASN A 114 6.10 5.62 -33.25
CA ASN A 114 7.23 6.51 -33.09
C ASN A 114 8.12 6.07 -31.92
N ASN A 115 9.42 6.30 -32.05
CA ASN A 115 10.36 6.12 -30.95
C ASN A 115 10.29 7.33 -30.03
N ILE A 116 10.36 7.06 -28.72
CA ILE A 116 10.42 8.07 -27.69
C ILE A 116 11.85 8.16 -27.11
N GLY A 117 12.23 9.35 -26.65
CA GLY A 117 13.50 9.56 -25.96
C GLY A 117 13.55 8.88 -24.59
N THR A 118 14.40 9.39 -23.71
CA THR A 118 14.49 8.94 -22.32
C THR A 118 13.24 9.34 -21.54
N VAL A 119 12.46 8.36 -21.06
CA VAL A 119 11.28 8.57 -20.23
C VAL A 119 11.34 7.69 -19.00
N THR A 120 10.85 8.22 -17.90
CA THR A 120 10.59 7.45 -16.68
C THR A 120 9.38 6.53 -16.88
N HIS A 121 9.30 5.42 -16.16
CA HIS A 121 8.15 4.49 -16.17
C HIS A 121 7.80 3.89 -17.55
N LEU A 122 8.81 3.62 -18.38
CA LEU A 122 8.61 3.08 -19.74
C LEU A 122 7.68 1.85 -19.82
N PRO A 123 7.72 0.84 -18.92
CA PRO A 123 6.78 -0.28 -18.95
C PRO A 123 5.32 0.14 -18.76
N PHE A 124 5.06 1.16 -17.95
CA PHE A 124 3.74 1.74 -17.80
C PHE A 124 3.29 2.47 -19.07
N ILE A 125 4.18 3.25 -19.68
CA ILE A 125 3.91 3.94 -20.95
C ILE A 125 3.60 2.94 -22.06
N ILE A 126 4.32 1.80 -22.13
CA ILE A 126 4.02 0.71 -23.07
C ILE A 126 2.61 0.15 -22.80
N TYR A 127 2.25 -0.09 -21.55
CA TYR A 127 0.90 -0.51 -21.20
C TYR A 127 -0.14 0.50 -21.67
N GLU A 128 0.02 1.80 -21.38
CA GLU A 128 -0.88 2.85 -21.85
C GLU A 128 -0.98 2.88 -23.39
N SER A 129 0.15 2.72 -24.09
CA SER A 129 0.18 2.72 -25.55
C SER A 129 -0.63 1.57 -26.17
N VAL A 130 -0.64 0.40 -25.51
CA VAL A 130 -1.47 -0.74 -25.92
C VAL A 130 -2.96 -0.42 -25.76
N ILE A 131 -3.35 0.19 -24.63
CA ILE A 131 -4.74 0.62 -24.42
C ILE A 131 -5.17 1.65 -25.45
N ILE A 132 -4.34 2.67 -25.70
CA ILE A 132 -4.60 3.71 -26.71
C ILE A 132 -4.74 3.08 -28.11
N ARG A 133 -3.92 2.10 -28.46
CA ARG A 133 -4.00 1.41 -29.76
C ARG A 133 -5.28 0.61 -29.92
N ILE A 134 -5.84 0.04 -28.85
CA ILE A 134 -7.05 -0.79 -28.87
C ILE A 134 -8.31 0.07 -28.81
N PHE A 135 -8.36 1.05 -27.92
CA PHE A 135 -9.56 1.82 -27.59
C PHE A 135 -9.56 3.25 -28.18
N GLY A 136 -8.48 3.63 -28.87
CA GLY A 136 -8.28 5.00 -29.36
C GLY A 136 -7.69 5.93 -28.31
N ASP A 137 -7.39 7.17 -28.71
CA ASP A 137 -6.83 8.22 -27.86
C ASP A 137 -7.91 8.77 -26.91
N THR A 138 -8.30 7.98 -25.92
CA THR A 138 -9.30 8.35 -24.92
C THR A 138 -8.74 8.16 -23.51
N LEU A 139 -8.62 9.28 -22.80
CA LEU A 139 -8.22 9.28 -21.38
C LEU A 139 -9.13 8.40 -20.53
N PHE A 140 -10.44 8.46 -20.82
CA PHE A 140 -11.46 7.69 -20.10
C PHE A 140 -11.20 6.18 -20.10
N ALA A 141 -10.71 5.61 -21.21
CA ALA A 141 -10.39 4.19 -21.25
C ALA A 141 -9.29 3.82 -20.24
N LEU A 142 -8.21 4.61 -20.16
CA LEU A 142 -7.12 4.39 -19.19
C LEU A 142 -7.60 4.53 -17.76
N GLN A 143 -8.40 5.56 -17.47
CA GLN A 143 -9.00 5.77 -16.15
C GLN A 143 -9.94 4.62 -15.77
N LEU A 144 -10.71 4.08 -16.71
CA LEU A 144 -11.58 2.93 -16.47
C LEU A 144 -10.78 1.68 -16.05
N PHE A 145 -9.63 1.43 -16.66
CA PHE A 145 -8.73 0.35 -16.23
C PHE A 145 -8.20 0.59 -14.82
N ASN A 146 -7.87 1.85 -14.44
CA ASN A 146 -7.48 2.17 -13.07
C ASN A 146 -8.60 1.86 -12.07
N VAL A 147 -9.87 2.16 -12.40
CA VAL A 147 -11.03 1.78 -11.59
C VAL A 147 -11.10 0.27 -11.39
N LEU A 148 -10.90 -0.51 -12.47
CA LEU A 148 -10.90 -1.98 -12.40
C LEU A 148 -9.75 -2.52 -11.55
N PHE A 149 -8.53 -1.97 -11.66
CA PHE A 149 -7.39 -2.36 -10.83
C PHE A 149 -7.64 -2.05 -9.36
N CYS A 150 -8.20 -0.88 -9.04
CA CYS A 150 -8.55 -0.53 -7.66
C CYS A 150 -9.64 -1.47 -7.09
N ALA A 151 -10.66 -1.83 -7.89
CA ALA A 151 -11.69 -2.77 -7.47
C ALA A 151 -11.11 -4.19 -7.27
N GLY A 152 -10.22 -4.63 -8.17
CA GLY A 152 -9.49 -5.88 -8.03
C GLY A 152 -8.58 -5.92 -6.81
N THR A 153 -7.91 -4.80 -6.49
CA THR A 153 -7.11 -4.67 -5.28
C THR A 153 -7.97 -4.78 -4.03
N ALA A 154 -9.15 -4.15 -4.00
CA ALA A 154 -10.10 -4.29 -2.89
C ALA A 154 -10.52 -5.76 -2.67
N PHE A 155 -10.74 -6.52 -3.75
CA PHE A 155 -10.99 -7.96 -3.70
C PHE A 155 -9.82 -8.73 -3.07
N PHE A 156 -8.57 -8.47 -3.50
CA PHE A 156 -7.41 -9.16 -2.93
C PHE A 156 -7.19 -8.80 -1.47
N ILE A 157 -7.39 -7.55 -1.07
CA ILE A 157 -7.33 -7.13 0.33
C ILE A 157 -8.36 -7.91 1.17
N TYR A 158 -9.61 -8.02 0.68
CA TYR A 158 -10.63 -8.84 1.33
C TYR A 158 -10.16 -10.28 1.53
N ARG A 159 -9.70 -10.94 0.45
CA ARG A 159 -9.28 -12.34 0.50
C ARG A 159 -8.06 -12.56 1.39
N ILE A 160 -7.09 -11.67 1.33
CA ILE A 160 -5.86 -11.74 2.14
C ILE A 160 -6.21 -11.54 3.63
N ALA A 161 -6.95 -10.49 3.97
CA ALA A 161 -7.31 -10.21 5.35
C ALA A 161 -8.20 -11.32 5.93
N ALA A 162 -9.11 -11.89 5.11
CA ALA A 162 -9.93 -13.04 5.51
C ALA A 162 -9.08 -14.29 5.79
N MET A 163 -8.07 -14.57 4.97
CA MET A 163 -7.15 -15.70 5.23
C MET A 163 -6.31 -15.50 6.49
N VAL A 164 -5.89 -14.27 6.78
CA VAL A 164 -4.98 -13.99 7.89
C VAL A 164 -5.72 -13.82 9.22
N PHE A 165 -6.86 -13.14 9.22
CA PHE A 165 -7.56 -12.72 10.45
C PHE A 165 -9.02 -13.13 10.53
N GLY A 166 -9.57 -13.76 9.48
CA GLY A 166 -10.99 -14.13 9.41
C GLY A 166 -11.81 -13.20 8.52
N GLU A 167 -12.98 -13.68 8.12
CA GLU A 167 -13.87 -13.02 7.16
C GLU A 167 -14.32 -11.62 7.62
N GLU A 168 -14.51 -11.43 8.92
CA GLU A 168 -14.90 -10.15 9.52
C GLU A 168 -13.83 -9.08 9.27
N CYS A 169 -12.56 -9.44 9.50
CA CYS A 169 -11.45 -8.55 9.23
C CYS A 169 -11.31 -8.27 7.74
N GLY A 170 -11.55 -9.29 6.88
CA GLY A 170 -11.55 -9.13 5.44
C GLY A 170 -12.54 -8.06 4.98
N ARG A 171 -13.77 -8.11 5.48
CA ARG A 171 -14.84 -7.16 5.17
C ARG A 171 -14.46 -5.74 5.60
N ILE A 172 -13.95 -5.58 6.81
CA ILE A 172 -13.52 -4.29 7.35
C ILE A 172 -12.37 -3.70 6.50
N ALA A 173 -11.29 -4.47 6.29
CA ALA A 173 -10.11 -4.02 5.55
C ALA A 173 -10.46 -3.54 4.13
N SER A 174 -11.26 -4.32 3.42
CA SER A 174 -11.60 -4.03 2.03
C SER A 174 -12.52 -2.81 1.87
N ILE A 175 -13.44 -2.57 2.79
CA ILE A 175 -14.27 -1.36 2.79
C ILE A 175 -13.43 -0.11 3.10
N PHE A 176 -12.50 -0.19 4.06
CA PHE A 176 -11.58 0.91 4.31
C PHE A 176 -10.77 1.27 3.06
N TYR A 177 -10.24 0.26 2.36
CA TYR A 177 -9.53 0.50 1.11
C TYR A 177 -10.44 1.05 0.01
N ALA A 178 -11.65 0.50 -0.15
CA ALA A 178 -12.59 0.92 -1.19
C ALA A 178 -13.03 2.39 -1.04
N LEU A 179 -13.16 2.85 0.21
CA LEU A 179 -13.60 4.20 0.56
C LEU A 179 -12.45 5.15 0.92
N TYR A 180 -11.20 4.71 0.82
CA TYR A 180 -10.05 5.53 1.13
C TYR A 180 -9.89 6.66 0.10
N ILE A 181 -10.02 7.90 0.57
CA ILE A 181 -10.09 9.11 -0.28
C ILE A 181 -8.92 9.19 -1.27
N PRO A 182 -7.63 9.05 -0.87
CA PRO A 182 -6.53 9.10 -1.82
C PRO A 182 -6.65 8.05 -2.94
N ASN A 183 -7.07 6.83 -2.65
CA ASN A 183 -7.23 5.78 -3.66
C ASN A 183 -8.40 6.05 -4.62
N ILE A 184 -9.43 6.77 -4.16
CA ILE A 184 -10.53 7.19 -5.04
C ILE A 184 -9.99 8.20 -6.05
N PHE A 185 -9.22 9.19 -5.60
CA PHE A 185 -8.58 10.17 -6.48
C PHE A 185 -7.55 9.55 -7.42
N MET A 186 -6.73 8.61 -6.94
CA MET A 186 -5.73 7.92 -7.77
C MET A 186 -6.35 7.17 -8.96
N SER A 187 -7.63 6.81 -8.91
CA SER A 187 -8.30 6.19 -10.06
C SER A 187 -8.61 7.17 -11.20
N SER A 188 -8.67 8.49 -10.91
CA SER A 188 -8.94 9.52 -11.91
C SER A 188 -7.69 10.06 -12.60
N VAL A 189 -6.50 9.78 -12.05
CA VAL A 189 -5.22 10.21 -12.61
C VAL A 189 -4.47 9.05 -13.26
N LEU A 190 -3.61 9.36 -14.23
CA LEU A 190 -2.79 8.35 -14.92
C LEU A 190 -1.49 8.14 -14.15
N THR A 191 -1.48 7.17 -13.25
CA THR A 191 -0.30 6.85 -12.45
C THR A 191 0.01 5.35 -12.50
N PRO A 192 1.29 4.96 -12.50
CA PRO A 192 1.69 3.56 -12.56
C PRO A 192 1.30 2.77 -11.30
N GLU A 193 1.04 3.46 -10.18
CA GLU A 193 0.79 2.85 -8.88
C GLU A 193 -0.45 1.95 -8.87
N SER A 194 -1.56 2.36 -9.51
CA SER A 194 -2.81 1.59 -9.47
C SER A 194 -2.63 0.18 -10.03
N LEU A 195 -1.97 0.04 -11.17
CA LEU A 195 -1.66 -1.25 -11.79
C LEU A 195 -0.61 -2.02 -10.98
N ALA A 196 0.44 -1.35 -10.51
CA ALA A 196 1.49 -1.99 -9.73
C ALA A 196 0.95 -2.55 -8.41
N ILE A 197 0.13 -1.79 -7.67
CA ILE A 197 -0.51 -2.22 -6.42
C ILE A 197 -1.41 -3.44 -6.66
N PHE A 198 -2.22 -3.41 -7.71
CA PHE A 198 -3.06 -4.55 -8.08
C PHE A 198 -2.23 -5.82 -8.29
N LEU A 199 -1.18 -5.75 -9.10
CA LEU A 199 -0.30 -6.90 -9.38
C LEU A 199 0.44 -7.37 -8.12
N PHE A 200 0.90 -6.44 -7.29
CA PHE A 200 1.58 -6.73 -6.04
C PHE A 200 0.68 -7.51 -5.07
N TYR A 201 -0.54 -7.02 -4.81
CA TYR A 201 -1.47 -7.70 -3.90
C TYR A 201 -2.04 -8.99 -4.49
N PHE A 202 -2.14 -9.09 -5.80
CA PHE A 202 -2.44 -10.36 -6.46
C PHE A 202 -1.31 -11.37 -6.22
N ALA A 203 -0.05 -11.00 -6.37
CA ALA A 203 1.09 -11.84 -6.07
C ALA A 203 1.12 -12.27 -4.59
N CYS A 204 0.88 -11.35 -3.65
CA CYS A 204 0.75 -11.65 -2.23
C CYS A 204 -0.39 -12.65 -1.95
N TYR A 205 -1.55 -12.46 -2.60
CA TYR A 205 -2.67 -13.38 -2.46
C TYR A 205 -2.30 -14.81 -2.88
N ILE A 206 -1.65 -14.96 -4.04
CA ILE A 206 -1.23 -16.28 -4.54
C ILE A 206 -0.21 -16.90 -3.60
N LEU A 207 0.76 -16.12 -3.15
CA LEU A 207 1.81 -16.59 -2.24
C LEU A 207 1.21 -17.09 -0.92
N LEU A 208 0.25 -16.37 -0.33
CA LEU A 208 -0.41 -16.76 0.91
C LEU A 208 -1.42 -17.91 0.72
N TYR A 209 -2.18 -17.91 -0.40
CA TYR A 209 -3.23 -18.90 -0.64
C TYR A 209 -2.69 -20.28 -0.95
N LYS A 210 -1.66 -20.40 -1.77
CA LYS A 210 -1.07 -21.65 -2.21
C LYS A 210 0.29 -21.93 -1.59
N GLY A 211 0.92 -20.89 -1.04
CA GLY A 211 2.26 -20.97 -0.49
C GLY A 211 3.31 -21.41 -1.51
N LEU A 212 4.46 -21.79 -1.01
CA LEU A 212 5.52 -22.37 -1.83
C LEU A 212 5.30 -23.86 -2.17
N ASP A 213 4.31 -24.51 -1.58
CA ASP A 213 4.11 -25.96 -1.80
C ASP A 213 3.53 -26.29 -3.17
N HIS A 214 2.74 -25.37 -3.75
CA HIS A 214 2.19 -25.58 -5.09
C HIS A 214 3.28 -25.50 -6.16
N PRO A 215 3.31 -26.44 -7.15
CA PRO A 215 4.40 -26.57 -8.12
C PRO A 215 4.61 -25.34 -9.03
N TYR A 216 3.54 -24.61 -9.37
CA TYR A 216 3.61 -23.52 -10.35
C TYR A 216 3.20 -22.14 -9.80
N MET A 217 2.46 -22.08 -8.69
CA MET A 217 1.93 -20.81 -8.20
C MET A 217 3.00 -19.83 -7.70
N TRP A 218 4.10 -20.35 -7.14
CA TRP A 218 5.24 -19.52 -6.76
C TRP A 218 5.93 -18.86 -7.97
N VAL A 219 5.96 -19.56 -9.14
CA VAL A 219 6.49 -18.99 -10.40
C VAL A 219 5.60 -17.83 -10.85
N PHE A 220 4.28 -18.05 -10.83
CA PHE A 220 3.32 -17.02 -11.22
C PHE A 220 3.38 -15.79 -10.28
N SER A 221 3.48 -16.03 -8.97
CA SER A 221 3.69 -14.96 -7.99
C SER A 221 4.99 -14.18 -8.26
N ALA A 222 6.10 -14.87 -8.58
CA ALA A 222 7.38 -14.24 -8.92
C ALA A 222 7.29 -13.33 -10.15
N ILE A 223 6.59 -13.79 -11.19
CA ILE A 223 6.35 -13.00 -12.42
C ILE A 223 5.50 -11.76 -12.10
N LEU A 224 4.43 -11.91 -11.33
CA LEU A 224 3.58 -10.78 -10.93
C LEU A 224 4.36 -9.74 -10.12
N PHE A 225 5.21 -10.16 -9.17
CA PHE A 225 6.09 -9.24 -8.44
C PHE A 225 7.08 -8.54 -9.36
N ALA A 226 7.67 -9.25 -10.33
CA ALA A 226 8.58 -8.65 -11.29
C ALA A 226 7.88 -7.59 -12.16
N VAL A 227 6.71 -7.91 -12.71
CA VAL A 227 5.93 -6.97 -13.53
C VAL A 227 5.47 -5.76 -12.70
N SER A 228 5.00 -5.97 -11.46
CA SER A 228 4.67 -4.87 -10.55
C SER A 228 5.85 -3.93 -10.34
N ASN A 229 7.05 -4.48 -10.09
CA ASN A 229 8.27 -3.69 -9.88
C ASN A 229 8.78 -3.00 -11.15
N MET A 230 8.49 -3.53 -12.34
CA MET A 230 8.82 -2.87 -13.61
C MET A 230 7.92 -1.67 -13.88
N ILE A 231 6.63 -1.79 -13.54
CA ILE A 231 5.63 -0.72 -13.74
C ILE A 231 5.89 0.41 -12.75
N PHE A 232 6.05 0.08 -11.48
CA PHE A 232 6.39 1.01 -10.42
C PHE A 232 7.60 0.48 -9.65
N PRO A 233 8.81 1.02 -9.91
CA PRO A 233 10.04 0.48 -9.35
C PRO A 233 10.11 0.64 -7.83
N MET A 234 10.01 -0.46 -7.09
CA MET A 234 10.22 -0.50 -5.64
C MET A 234 11.68 -0.82 -5.26
N GLY A 235 12.56 -0.84 -6.24
CA GLY A 235 13.99 -1.10 -6.08
C GLY A 235 14.29 -2.46 -5.43
N LEU A 236 15.27 -2.48 -4.55
CA LEU A 236 15.67 -3.69 -3.80
C LEU A 236 14.69 -4.05 -2.68
N PHE A 237 13.75 -3.16 -2.35
CA PHE A 237 12.79 -3.41 -1.27
C PHE A 237 12.00 -4.69 -1.51
N LEU A 238 11.50 -4.90 -2.72
CA LEU A 238 10.65 -6.06 -3.04
C LEU A 238 11.39 -7.40 -2.94
N PRO A 239 12.58 -7.61 -3.56
CA PRO A 239 13.32 -8.85 -3.39
C PRO A 239 13.78 -9.07 -1.95
N ILE A 240 14.16 -8.04 -1.20
CA ILE A 240 14.49 -8.15 0.22
C ILE A 240 13.26 -8.59 1.02
N PHE A 241 12.11 -7.96 0.80
CA PHE A 241 10.85 -8.30 1.45
C PHE A 241 10.45 -9.76 1.23
N ILE A 242 10.49 -10.26 -0.03
CA ILE A 242 10.18 -11.64 -0.36
C ILE A 242 11.17 -12.59 0.32
N THR A 243 12.47 -12.27 0.28
CA THR A 243 13.53 -13.09 0.90
C THR A 243 13.32 -13.19 2.41
N VAL A 244 13.09 -12.07 3.08
CA VAL A 244 12.84 -12.03 4.54
C VAL A 244 11.59 -12.83 4.91
N TYR A 245 10.50 -12.66 4.15
CA TYR A 245 9.27 -13.43 4.35
C TYR A 245 9.52 -14.93 4.24
N VAL A 246 10.14 -15.40 3.15
CA VAL A 246 10.40 -16.83 2.94
C VAL A 246 11.34 -17.40 4.00
N LEU A 247 12.40 -16.68 4.38
CA LEU A 247 13.34 -17.13 5.40
C LEU A 247 12.72 -17.21 6.78
N LEU A 248 11.93 -16.21 7.19
CA LEU A 248 11.41 -16.13 8.56
C LEU A 248 10.11 -16.91 8.76
N ILE A 249 9.34 -17.16 7.71
CA ILE A 249 8.05 -17.82 7.83
C ILE A 249 8.07 -19.18 7.15
N GLU A 250 8.21 -19.24 5.84
CA GLU A 250 8.11 -20.48 5.06
C GLU A 250 9.20 -21.49 5.42
N LEU A 251 10.44 -21.04 5.63
CA LEU A 251 11.55 -21.93 5.98
C LEU A 251 11.39 -22.53 7.39
N PHE A 252 10.82 -21.77 8.34
CA PHE A 252 10.61 -22.26 9.70
C PHE A 252 9.41 -23.21 9.81
N GLN A 253 8.38 -23.04 8.99
CA GLN A 253 7.19 -23.90 9.01
C GLN A 253 7.40 -25.21 8.21
N SER A 254 8.21 -25.16 7.15
CA SER A 254 8.35 -26.28 6.25
C SER A 254 9.17 -27.43 6.86
N THR A 255 8.68 -28.66 6.65
CA THR A 255 9.42 -29.90 6.90
C THR A 255 10.53 -30.12 5.89
N THR A 256 10.42 -29.53 4.69
CA THR A 256 11.37 -29.69 3.56
C THR A 256 12.13 -28.38 3.26
N LYS A 257 12.99 -27.97 4.19
CA LYS A 257 13.74 -26.70 4.13
C LYS A 257 14.52 -26.48 2.82
N GLN A 258 15.12 -27.54 2.27
CA GLN A 258 15.86 -27.45 1.00
C GLN A 258 14.97 -27.05 -0.18
N LYS A 259 13.74 -27.59 -0.25
CA LYS A 259 12.79 -27.22 -1.31
C LYS A 259 12.35 -25.77 -1.21
N VAL A 260 12.14 -25.26 0.01
CA VAL A 260 11.77 -23.86 0.26
C VAL A 260 12.91 -22.93 -0.18
N LEU A 261 14.15 -23.24 0.19
CA LEU A 261 15.33 -22.47 -0.24
C LEU A 261 15.51 -22.47 -1.76
N LEU A 262 15.35 -23.63 -2.42
CA LEU A 262 15.42 -23.70 -3.89
C LEU A 262 14.33 -22.86 -4.56
N LYS A 263 13.10 -22.88 -4.04
CA LYS A 263 12.00 -22.05 -4.57
C LYS A 263 12.26 -20.57 -4.32
N MET A 264 12.81 -20.18 -3.16
CA MET A 264 13.21 -18.80 -2.89
C MET A 264 14.26 -18.31 -3.91
N ILE A 265 15.31 -19.09 -4.13
CA ILE A 265 16.31 -18.78 -5.15
C ILE A 265 15.64 -18.70 -6.54
N GLY A 266 14.73 -19.64 -6.84
CA GLY A 266 13.95 -19.63 -8.07
C GLY A 266 13.12 -18.36 -8.26
N ILE A 267 12.45 -17.86 -7.20
CA ILE A 267 11.70 -16.59 -7.23
C ILE A 267 12.63 -15.42 -7.58
N LEU A 268 13.80 -15.34 -6.94
CA LEU A 268 14.77 -14.28 -7.21
C LEU A 268 15.33 -14.36 -8.64
N ILE A 269 15.68 -15.56 -9.09
CA ILE A 269 16.16 -15.76 -10.47
C ILE A 269 15.07 -15.35 -11.48
N LEU A 270 13.83 -15.77 -11.29
CA LEU A 270 12.72 -15.39 -12.17
C LEU A 270 12.45 -13.89 -12.14
N PHE A 271 12.50 -13.27 -10.96
CA PHE A 271 12.34 -11.83 -10.80
C PHE A 271 13.37 -11.06 -11.62
N TYR A 272 14.66 -11.36 -11.46
CA TYR A 272 15.73 -10.68 -12.20
C TYR A 272 15.77 -11.06 -13.68
N SER A 273 15.48 -12.33 -14.03
CA SER A 273 15.39 -12.78 -15.43
C SER A 273 14.28 -12.05 -16.17
N ALA A 274 13.13 -11.84 -15.55
CA ALA A 274 12.02 -11.09 -16.16
C ALA A 274 12.45 -9.63 -16.45
N HIS A 275 13.15 -8.97 -15.53
CA HIS A 275 13.71 -7.64 -15.77
C HIS A 275 14.72 -7.65 -16.93
N PHE A 276 15.59 -8.64 -16.99
CA PHE A 276 16.56 -8.76 -18.06
C PHE A 276 15.88 -8.95 -19.44
N VAL A 277 14.91 -9.87 -19.52
CA VAL A 277 14.17 -10.14 -20.78
C VAL A 277 13.44 -8.91 -21.28
N VAL A 278 12.74 -8.19 -20.40
CA VAL A 278 12.01 -6.97 -20.78
C VAL A 278 12.98 -5.86 -21.20
N ASN A 279 14.08 -5.66 -20.47
CA ASN A 279 15.11 -4.70 -20.86
C ASN A 279 15.74 -5.02 -22.23
N TYR A 280 16.02 -6.30 -22.48
CA TYR A 280 16.53 -6.75 -23.78
C TYR A 280 15.50 -6.50 -24.90
N GLY A 281 14.22 -6.83 -24.65
CA GLY A 281 13.14 -6.59 -25.61
C GLY A 281 12.97 -5.11 -25.95
N ILE A 282 12.99 -4.22 -24.95
CA ILE A 282 12.90 -2.76 -25.15
C ILE A 282 14.04 -2.24 -26.02
N LYS A 283 15.27 -2.69 -25.75
CA LYS A 283 16.45 -2.33 -26.56
C LYS A 283 16.37 -2.88 -27.97
N ALA A 284 15.94 -4.14 -28.14
CA ALA A 284 15.81 -4.78 -29.45
C ALA A 284 14.73 -4.10 -30.32
N MET A 285 13.65 -3.60 -29.69
CA MET A 285 12.63 -2.83 -30.39
C MET A 285 13.03 -1.37 -30.65
N GLY A 286 14.19 -0.92 -30.18
CA GLY A 286 14.65 0.45 -30.32
C GLY A 286 13.85 1.50 -29.56
N LEU A 287 12.99 1.07 -28.62
CA LEU A 287 12.11 1.97 -27.86
C LEU A 287 12.87 2.85 -26.86
N SER A 288 13.98 2.37 -26.32
CA SER A 288 14.87 3.13 -25.44
C SER A 288 16.29 2.58 -25.47
N GLN A 289 17.28 3.47 -25.34
CA GLN A 289 18.69 3.09 -25.18
C GLN A 289 19.04 2.75 -23.72
N TYR A 290 18.17 3.12 -22.77
CA TYR A 290 18.37 2.96 -21.32
C TYR A 290 17.64 1.73 -20.79
N THR A 291 18.13 1.20 -19.68
CA THR A 291 17.49 0.10 -18.95
C THR A 291 16.33 0.63 -18.10
N ILE A 292 15.31 -0.20 -17.84
CA ILE A 292 14.19 0.12 -16.93
C ILE A 292 14.70 0.46 -15.54
N THR A 293 15.72 -0.23 -15.08
CA THR A 293 16.48 0.10 -13.88
C THR A 293 17.56 1.13 -14.25
N ASN A 294 17.16 2.37 -14.45
CA ASN A 294 18.16 3.43 -14.66
C ASN A 294 18.99 3.55 -13.38
N GLU A 295 20.32 3.48 -13.49
CA GLU A 295 21.23 3.62 -12.33
C GLU A 295 20.95 4.90 -11.54
N ALA A 296 20.53 5.97 -12.21
CA ALA A 296 20.10 7.21 -11.56
C ALA A 296 18.90 7.03 -10.64
N TYR A 297 17.91 6.16 -10.99
CA TYR A 297 16.76 5.88 -10.16
C TYR A 297 17.12 4.95 -8.99
N VAL A 298 17.91 3.92 -9.25
CA VAL A 298 18.44 3.03 -8.20
C VAL A 298 19.32 3.82 -7.24
N GLN A 299 20.14 4.75 -7.74
CA GLN A 299 20.93 5.65 -6.91
C GLN A 299 20.07 6.65 -6.13
N SER A 300 19.00 7.20 -6.71
CA SER A 300 18.08 8.09 -5.97
C SER A 300 17.34 7.35 -4.86
N VAL A 301 16.95 6.09 -5.10
CA VAL A 301 16.25 5.23 -4.13
C VAL A 301 17.21 4.68 -3.05
N LEU A 302 18.45 4.31 -3.41
CA LEU A 302 19.41 3.73 -2.47
C LEU A 302 20.27 4.78 -1.73
N ILE A 303 20.51 5.95 -2.33
CA ILE A 303 21.48 6.93 -1.82
C ILE A 303 20.77 8.21 -1.33
N GLY A 304 19.45 8.35 -1.58
CA GLY A 304 18.70 9.52 -1.11
C GLY A 304 19.25 10.85 -1.66
N LYS A 305 19.83 10.84 -2.85
CA LYS A 305 20.20 12.07 -3.53
C LYS A 305 18.95 12.73 -4.13
N THR A 306 18.10 13.24 -3.26
CA THR A 306 17.29 14.39 -3.61
C THR A 306 18.21 15.58 -3.78
N GLN A 307 17.96 16.43 -4.76
CA GLN A 307 18.72 17.66 -5.04
C GLN A 307 18.68 18.72 -3.91
N HIS A 308 18.20 18.37 -2.74
CA HIS A 308 18.35 19.11 -1.50
C HIS A 308 19.41 18.41 -0.64
N GLU A 309 20.69 18.67 -0.95
CA GLU A 309 21.73 18.66 0.08
C GLU A 309 21.40 19.77 1.11
N GLU A 310 20.43 19.52 1.96
CA GLU A 310 20.42 20.19 3.25
C GLU A 310 21.63 19.66 4.01
N LYS A 311 22.64 20.52 4.10
CA LYS A 311 23.77 20.35 5.02
C LYS A 311 23.17 19.97 6.37
N ILE A 312 23.32 18.70 6.76
CA ILE A 312 23.10 18.27 8.14
C ILE A 312 23.94 19.23 8.97
N SER A 313 23.31 20.12 9.71
CA SER A 313 24.03 20.96 10.63
C SER A 313 24.66 20.01 11.68
N GLU A 314 25.97 20.01 11.78
CA GLU A 314 26.77 19.10 12.61
C GLU A 314 26.37 19.05 14.09
N ASN A 315 25.33 19.77 14.51
CA ASN A 315 24.92 19.94 15.91
C ASN A 315 23.51 19.41 16.26
N GLN A 316 22.81 18.73 15.34
CA GLN A 316 21.50 18.15 15.69
C GLN A 316 21.66 16.76 16.33
N SER A 317 20.96 16.55 17.46
CA SER A 317 20.88 15.22 18.06
C SER A 317 20.11 14.26 17.16
N VAL A 318 20.47 12.96 17.19
CA VAL A 318 19.78 11.91 16.38
C VAL A 318 18.27 11.91 16.67
N THR A 319 17.87 12.20 17.88
CA THR A 319 16.45 12.28 18.30
C THR A 319 15.73 13.46 17.66
N GLU A 320 16.35 14.64 17.55
CA GLU A 320 15.78 15.81 16.87
C GLU A 320 15.65 15.58 15.38
N HIS A 321 16.62 14.93 14.77
CA HIS A 321 16.58 14.57 13.35
C HIS A 321 15.44 13.59 13.05
N ILE A 322 15.24 12.55 13.88
CA ILE A 322 14.13 11.60 13.74
C ILE A 322 12.78 12.31 13.92
N ASP A 323 12.63 13.18 14.94
CA ASP A 323 11.40 13.93 15.17
C ASP A 323 11.07 14.88 14.01
N GLN A 324 12.07 15.56 13.47
CA GLN A 324 11.91 16.41 12.28
C GLN A 324 11.48 15.58 11.07
N LYS A 325 12.10 14.44 10.80
CA LYS A 325 11.75 13.55 9.69
C LYS A 325 10.35 12.97 9.84
N LEU A 326 9.93 12.59 11.03
CA LEU A 326 8.58 12.11 11.28
C LEU A 326 7.53 13.21 11.04
N LYS A 327 7.82 14.46 11.41
CA LYS A 327 6.95 15.62 11.12
C LYS A 327 6.89 15.94 9.62
N GLU A 328 8.02 15.82 8.91
CA GLU A 328 8.07 15.96 7.45
C GLU A 328 7.20 14.89 6.77
N ILE A 329 7.33 13.61 7.16
CA ILE A 329 6.52 12.50 6.65
C ILE A 329 5.02 12.78 6.81
N GLU A 330 4.61 13.29 7.96
CA GLU A 330 3.23 13.69 8.22
C GLU A 330 2.79 14.87 7.35
N GLY A 331 3.66 15.88 7.17
CA GLY A 331 3.39 17.04 6.33
C GLY A 331 3.31 16.71 4.84
N GLU A 332 4.25 15.93 4.33
CA GLU A 332 4.31 15.56 2.90
C GLU A 332 3.15 14.68 2.47
N ARG A 333 2.64 13.83 3.35
CA ARG A 333 1.47 13.01 3.08
C ARG A 333 0.26 13.87 2.64
N PHE A 334 0.11 15.06 3.20
CA PHE A 334 -0.94 15.99 2.81
C PHE A 334 -0.61 16.75 1.52
N LYS A 335 0.67 17.04 1.26
CA LYS A 335 1.10 17.66 0.02
C LYS A 335 0.77 16.82 -1.22
N LEU A 336 0.71 15.49 -1.10
CA LEU A 336 0.26 14.63 -2.20
C LEU A 336 -1.23 14.75 -2.51
N LEU A 337 -2.05 14.98 -1.49
CA LEU A 337 -3.50 15.14 -1.63
C LEU A 337 -3.89 16.58 -2.03
N GLU A 338 -3.09 17.55 -1.64
CA GLU A 338 -3.38 18.96 -1.87
C GLU A 338 -3.61 19.29 -3.36
N PRO A 339 -2.74 18.89 -4.32
CA PRO A 339 -3.01 19.14 -5.73
C PRO A 339 -4.26 18.42 -6.26
N MET A 340 -4.59 17.25 -5.70
CA MET A 340 -5.76 16.47 -6.11
C MET A 340 -7.05 17.06 -5.56
N ILE A 341 -7.04 17.48 -4.30
CA ILE A 341 -8.19 18.08 -3.63
C ILE A 341 -8.45 19.49 -4.14
N ASN A 342 -7.40 20.28 -4.41
CA ASN A 342 -7.51 21.63 -4.95
C ASN A 342 -8.07 21.70 -6.39
N GLN A 343 -8.28 20.57 -7.05
CA GLN A 343 -9.00 20.50 -8.32
C GLN A 343 -10.51 20.77 -8.15
N PHE A 344 -11.06 20.63 -6.94
CA PHE A 344 -12.42 21.10 -6.68
C PHE A 344 -12.45 22.62 -6.57
N SER A 345 -13.33 23.24 -7.31
CA SER A 345 -13.52 24.70 -7.29
C SER A 345 -14.12 25.22 -5.98
N ASP A 346 -14.66 24.33 -5.14
CA ASP A 346 -15.32 24.66 -3.88
C ASP A 346 -14.37 24.44 -2.70
N GLU A 347 -13.91 25.53 -2.08
CA GLU A 347 -13.07 25.53 -0.88
C GLU A 347 -13.72 24.79 0.31
N GLY A 348 -15.04 24.79 0.39
CA GLY A 348 -15.78 24.06 1.42
C GLY A 348 -15.63 22.55 1.30
N ILE A 349 -15.76 22.01 0.09
CA ILE A 349 -15.58 20.58 -0.19
C ILE A 349 -14.14 20.16 0.10
N ASN A 350 -13.16 20.95 -0.34
CA ASN A 350 -11.74 20.70 -0.09
C ASN A 350 -11.46 20.60 1.42
N SER A 351 -11.95 21.54 2.20
CA SER A 351 -11.80 21.54 3.65
C SER A 351 -12.41 20.28 4.30
N ILE A 352 -13.59 19.85 3.85
CA ILE A 352 -14.26 18.65 4.37
C ILE A 352 -13.44 17.39 4.04
N LEU A 353 -12.96 17.25 2.80
CA LEU A 353 -12.16 16.11 2.38
C LEU A 353 -10.86 15.98 3.18
N PHE A 354 -10.16 17.10 3.41
CA PHE A 354 -8.97 17.12 4.27
C PHE A 354 -9.28 16.70 5.71
N LYS A 355 -10.38 17.20 6.28
CA LYS A 355 -10.82 16.83 7.64
C LYS A 355 -11.16 15.33 7.73
N CYS A 356 -11.89 14.81 6.76
CA CYS A 356 -12.22 13.38 6.70
C CYS A 356 -10.98 12.51 6.60
N GLU A 357 -10.03 12.88 5.74
CA GLU A 357 -8.79 12.12 5.58
C GLU A 357 -7.97 12.12 6.88
N LYS A 358 -7.86 13.26 7.57
CA LYS A 358 -7.21 13.34 8.89
C LYS A 358 -7.85 12.41 9.91
N LEU A 359 -9.17 12.39 10.00
CA LEU A 359 -9.89 11.49 10.91
C LEU A 359 -9.68 10.03 10.58
N ILE A 360 -9.72 9.67 9.28
CA ILE A 360 -9.44 8.31 8.84
C ILE A 360 -8.03 7.90 9.28
N TYR A 361 -7.05 8.76 9.09
CA TYR A 361 -5.67 8.43 9.45
C TYR A 361 -5.47 8.25 10.95
N ILE A 362 -6.02 9.14 11.78
CA ILE A 362 -5.96 8.98 13.24
C ILE A 362 -6.63 7.67 13.65
N ALA A 363 -7.79 7.34 13.07
CA ALA A 363 -8.47 6.07 13.34
C ALA A 363 -7.63 4.87 12.89
N VAL A 364 -6.99 4.93 11.71
CA VAL A 364 -6.08 3.88 11.21
C VAL A 364 -4.94 3.64 12.19
N THR A 365 -4.24 4.70 12.60
CA THR A 365 -3.10 4.61 13.52
C THR A 365 -3.54 4.13 14.91
N LEU A 366 -4.69 4.55 15.41
CA LEU A 366 -5.27 4.11 16.68
C LEU A 366 -5.58 2.60 16.67
N PHE A 367 -6.33 2.13 15.67
CA PHE A 367 -6.67 0.71 15.57
C PHE A 367 -5.47 -0.16 15.25
N MET A 368 -4.48 0.37 14.54
CA MET A 368 -3.19 -0.30 14.34
C MET A 368 -2.45 -0.48 15.66
N THR A 369 -2.43 0.54 16.49
CA THR A 369 -1.84 0.47 17.85
C THR A 369 -2.53 -0.61 18.69
N ILE A 370 -3.86 -0.71 18.65
CA ILE A 370 -4.62 -1.74 19.35
C ILE A 370 -4.29 -3.14 18.83
N ALA A 371 -4.17 -3.31 17.50
CA ALA A 371 -3.78 -4.58 16.92
C ALA A 371 -2.39 -5.03 17.37
N LEU A 372 -1.41 -4.11 17.32
CA LEU A 372 -0.03 -4.40 17.73
C LEU A 372 0.09 -4.70 19.23
N LEU A 373 -0.64 -4.00 20.08
CA LEU A 373 -0.73 -4.30 21.52
C LEU A 373 -1.30 -5.70 21.74
N HIS A 374 -2.33 -6.07 21.01
CA HIS A 374 -2.91 -7.42 21.10
C HIS A 374 -1.90 -8.50 20.70
N PHE A 375 -1.15 -8.31 19.60
CA PHE A 375 -0.11 -9.24 19.16
C PHE A 375 1.06 -9.35 20.16
N LEU A 376 1.38 -8.26 20.84
CA LEU A 376 2.43 -8.25 21.88
C LEU A 376 2.02 -9.06 23.12
N ILE A 377 0.74 -8.92 23.55
CA ILE A 377 0.22 -9.55 24.76
C ILE A 377 -0.14 -11.02 24.53
N LYS A 378 -0.83 -11.31 23.43
CA LYS A 378 -1.26 -12.67 23.08
C LYS A 378 -0.35 -13.27 22.02
N LYS A 379 0.23 -14.43 22.33
CA LYS A 379 1.00 -15.22 21.37
C LYS A 379 0.03 -15.75 20.29
N GLN A 380 -0.13 -14.99 19.21
CA GLN A 380 -0.98 -15.41 18.12
C GLN A 380 -0.19 -16.38 17.22
N GLN A 381 -0.81 -17.52 16.89
CA GLN A 381 -0.15 -18.58 16.11
C GLN A 381 -0.22 -18.34 14.59
N ASN A 382 -0.99 -17.34 14.15
CA ASN A 382 -1.15 -17.07 12.73
C ASN A 382 -0.02 -16.18 12.20
N GLU A 383 0.89 -16.78 11.44
CA GLU A 383 2.11 -16.13 10.97
C GLU A 383 1.90 -15.33 9.66
N GLY A 384 0.72 -15.43 9.04
CA GLY A 384 0.40 -14.68 7.82
C GLY A 384 0.46 -13.16 7.97
N TYR A 385 0.23 -12.62 9.18
CA TYR A 385 0.34 -11.19 9.44
C TYR A 385 1.79 -10.68 9.36
N MET A 386 2.77 -11.55 9.56
CA MET A 386 4.20 -11.17 9.52
C MET A 386 4.60 -10.62 8.15
N LEU A 387 4.02 -11.14 7.07
CA LEU A 387 4.24 -10.60 5.73
C LEU A 387 3.95 -9.09 5.67
N PHE A 388 2.81 -8.69 6.19
CA PHE A 388 2.39 -7.27 6.15
C PHE A 388 3.12 -6.44 7.19
N LEU A 389 3.43 -7.00 8.36
CA LEU A 389 4.23 -6.32 9.37
C LEU A 389 5.63 -6.00 8.83
N PHE A 390 6.29 -6.93 8.12
CA PHE A 390 7.58 -6.67 7.49
C PHE A 390 7.47 -5.67 6.34
N LEU A 391 6.43 -5.74 5.53
CA LEU A 391 6.18 -4.76 4.47
C LEU A 391 6.08 -3.33 5.06
N ILE A 392 5.30 -3.17 6.13
CA ILE A 392 5.12 -1.88 6.81
C ILE A 392 6.40 -1.43 7.49
N SER A 393 7.06 -2.31 8.25
CA SER A 393 8.30 -1.95 8.96
C SER A 393 9.43 -1.58 8.00
N GLY A 394 9.58 -2.34 6.91
CA GLY A 394 10.55 -2.04 5.86
C GLY A 394 10.29 -0.69 5.20
N SER A 395 9.04 -0.36 4.96
CA SER A 395 8.67 0.93 4.37
C SER A 395 8.87 2.11 5.32
N VAL A 396 8.59 1.93 6.62
CA VAL A 396 8.90 2.93 7.65
C VAL A 396 10.40 3.19 7.69
N LEU A 397 11.22 2.13 7.67
CA LEU A 397 12.68 2.26 7.61
C LEU A 397 13.13 3.00 6.35
N LEU A 398 12.62 2.65 5.17
CA LEU A 398 12.96 3.35 3.92
C LEU A 398 12.62 4.84 3.99
N ARG A 399 11.50 5.22 4.63
CA ARG A 399 11.13 6.63 4.82
C ARG A 399 12.08 7.40 5.73
N LEU A 400 12.58 6.76 6.78
CA LEU A 400 13.61 7.35 7.62
C LEU A 400 14.89 7.65 6.83
N PHE A 401 15.11 6.95 5.71
CA PHE A 401 16.22 7.15 4.77
C PHE A 401 15.88 7.98 3.52
N GLN A 402 14.78 8.77 3.55
CA GLN A 402 14.41 9.72 2.48
C GLN A 402 13.93 9.11 1.14
N VAL A 403 13.19 8.02 1.18
CA VAL A 403 12.59 7.44 -0.03
C VAL A 403 11.22 8.06 -0.34
N ASP A 404 10.96 8.26 -1.64
CA ASP A 404 9.80 8.93 -2.21
C ASP A 404 8.43 8.49 -1.65
N MET A 405 7.50 9.44 -1.54
CA MET A 405 6.15 9.28 -0.96
C MET A 405 5.22 8.38 -1.77
N ALA A 406 5.49 8.17 -3.06
CA ALA A 406 4.69 7.30 -3.93
C ALA A 406 4.60 5.84 -3.39
N TYR A 407 5.61 5.40 -2.63
CA TYR A 407 5.60 4.09 -1.95
C TYR A 407 4.51 3.96 -0.86
N TYR A 408 4.00 5.09 -0.36
CA TYR A 408 2.95 5.07 0.65
C TYR A 408 1.67 4.38 0.16
N ASN A 409 1.33 4.59 -1.10
CA ASN A 409 0.15 3.99 -1.71
C ASN A 409 0.23 2.46 -1.76
N VAL A 410 1.43 1.90 -1.95
CA VAL A 410 1.66 0.45 -1.94
C VAL A 410 1.46 -0.18 -0.57
N ILE A 411 1.73 0.59 0.49
CA ILE A 411 1.71 0.10 1.87
C ILE A 411 0.33 0.26 2.52
N MET A 412 -0.44 1.25 2.10
CA MET A 412 -1.76 1.52 2.70
C MET A 412 -2.68 0.29 2.76
N PRO A 413 -2.78 -0.56 1.73
CA PRO A 413 -3.56 -1.78 1.85
C PRO A 413 -3.09 -2.71 2.97
N ALA A 414 -1.77 -2.83 3.20
CA ALA A 414 -1.23 -3.63 4.29
C ALA A 414 -1.59 -3.04 5.66
N LEU A 415 -1.59 -1.70 5.79
CA LEU A 415 -2.08 -1.02 6.99
C LEU A 415 -3.57 -1.33 7.24
N PHE A 416 -4.41 -1.29 6.22
CA PHE A 416 -5.83 -1.63 6.36
C PHE A 416 -6.06 -3.09 6.75
N ILE A 417 -5.24 -4.03 6.25
CA ILE A 417 -5.30 -5.43 6.64
C ILE A 417 -5.01 -5.59 8.14
N LEU A 418 -3.94 -5.01 8.64
CA LEU A 418 -3.58 -5.12 10.06
C LEU A 418 -4.52 -4.30 10.97
N GLN A 419 -4.91 -3.10 10.55
CA GLN A 419 -5.85 -2.27 11.27
C GLN A 419 -7.23 -2.93 11.45
N SER A 420 -7.71 -3.66 10.43
CA SER A 420 -9.01 -4.32 10.48
C SER A 420 -9.12 -5.29 11.65
N PHE A 421 -8.02 -5.93 12.02
CA PHE A 421 -7.93 -6.76 13.22
C PHE A 421 -8.10 -5.93 14.50
N GLY A 422 -7.51 -4.74 14.56
CA GLY A 422 -7.69 -3.81 15.69
C GLY A 422 -9.14 -3.35 15.85
N VAL A 423 -9.81 -3.03 14.74
CA VAL A 423 -11.26 -2.69 14.73
C VAL A 423 -12.08 -3.88 15.22
N TYR A 424 -11.84 -5.06 14.68
CA TYR A 424 -12.55 -6.29 15.09
C TYR A 424 -12.37 -6.59 16.57
N MET A 425 -11.15 -6.53 17.08
CA MET A 425 -10.86 -6.75 18.50
C MET A 425 -11.55 -5.72 19.39
N SER A 426 -11.52 -4.44 19.00
CA SER A 426 -12.22 -3.37 19.72
C SER A 426 -13.73 -3.65 19.78
N TYR A 427 -14.31 -4.06 18.67
CA TYR A 427 -15.72 -4.45 18.59
C TYR A 427 -16.05 -5.62 19.55
N VAL A 428 -15.23 -6.69 19.52
CA VAL A 428 -15.42 -7.85 20.41
C VAL A 428 -15.31 -7.47 21.89
N TYR A 429 -14.36 -6.58 22.24
CA TYR A 429 -14.25 -6.08 23.63
C TYR A 429 -15.44 -5.23 24.02
N CYS A 430 -15.92 -4.35 23.16
CA CYS A 430 -17.14 -3.58 23.42
C CYS A 430 -18.35 -4.49 23.63
N GLN A 431 -18.52 -5.53 22.80
CA GLN A 431 -19.59 -6.52 23.01
C GLN A 431 -19.52 -7.19 24.37
N LYS A 432 -18.34 -7.61 24.81
CA LYS A 432 -18.16 -8.24 26.12
C LYS A 432 -18.47 -7.32 27.30
N ILE A 433 -18.21 -6.01 27.14
CA ILE A 433 -18.47 -5.03 28.20
C ILE A 433 -19.96 -4.67 28.28
N PHE A 434 -20.59 -4.40 27.12
CA PHE A 434 -21.96 -3.88 27.08
C PHE A 434 -23.04 -4.94 27.03
N PHE A 435 -22.73 -6.14 26.50
CA PHE A 435 -23.68 -7.22 26.31
C PHE A 435 -23.28 -8.48 27.08
N ARG A 436 -22.71 -8.31 28.28
CA ARG A 436 -22.35 -9.43 29.18
C ARG A 436 -23.55 -10.42 29.27
N LYS A 437 -23.55 -11.43 28.44
CA LYS A 437 -24.27 -12.70 28.64
C LYS A 437 -23.28 -13.82 28.88
#